data_88bd8ea4d0f07762811446be04aaa454
#
_entry.id   88bd8ea4d0f07762811446be04aaa454
#
_cell.length_a   1.000
_cell.length_b   1.000
_cell.length_c   1.000
_cell.angle_alpha   90.00
_cell.angle_beta   90.00
_cell.angle_gamma   90.00
#
_symmetry.space_group_name_H-M   'P 1'
#
loop_
_entity.id
_entity.type
_entity.pdbx_description
1 polymer ?
#
loop_
_entity_poly.entity_id
_entity_poly.type
_entity_poly.pdbx_seq_one_letter_code
_entity_poly.pdbx_strand_id
1 'polypeptide(L)'
;MAPGRIPRPSEPARTGATFWTASTAPDRGRRARLPLVSHPSLGLPPIDRTSALPPAAARVEAARDRLAGRALEIAIDREPTLRERHDEYAMRRLLRDAAVLVDRVVAALAAGDPEPARAFADATPPAYRRRNVPMNDLILLCESIRAAIGATLAMADMGQVDAAIDAMIERFKWHGRIAGDARRKSRLLQAIYKGA
;
A
#
# COMPACT_ATOMS: atom_id res chain seq x y z
N MET A 1 42.98 -42.94 -20.36
CA MET A 1 42.17 -41.79 -20.86
C MET A 1 42.56 -40.57 -20.05
N ALA A 2 43.28 -39.63 -20.64
CA ALA A 2 43.80 -38.42 -20.01
C ALA A 2 42.78 -37.27 -20.09
N PRO A 3 42.62 -36.43 -19.08
CA PRO A 3 41.71 -35.26 -19.15
C PRO A 3 42.36 -34.11 -19.93
N GLY A 4 41.55 -33.52 -20.82
CA GLY A 4 41.93 -32.41 -21.71
C GLY A 4 42.21 -31.11 -20.98
N ARG A 5 43.30 -30.46 -21.39
CA ARG A 5 43.72 -29.10 -21.01
C ARG A 5 42.82 -28.05 -21.69
N ILE A 6 42.25 -27.15 -20.88
CA ILE A 6 41.57 -25.95 -21.33
C ILE A 6 42.62 -24.86 -21.60
N PRO A 7 42.64 -24.18 -22.72
CA PRO A 7 43.55 -23.07 -22.98
C PRO A 7 43.08 -21.77 -22.29
N ARG A 8 44.07 -21.03 -21.76
CA ARG A 8 43.88 -19.69 -21.16
C ARG A 8 43.75 -18.62 -22.26
N PRO A 9 42.87 -17.64 -22.09
CA PRO A 9 42.86 -16.47 -23.00
C PRO A 9 44.03 -15.53 -22.72
N SER A 10 44.64 -15.07 -23.81
CA SER A 10 45.76 -14.15 -23.92
C SER A 10 45.38 -12.70 -23.49
N GLU A 11 46.27 -12.08 -22.69
CA GLU A 11 46.23 -10.67 -22.33
C GLU A 11 46.41 -9.76 -23.58
N PRO A 12 45.70 -8.63 -23.67
CA PRO A 12 46.04 -7.57 -24.62
C PRO A 12 47.07 -6.60 -24.03
N ALA A 13 47.98 -6.22 -24.91
CA ALA A 13 49.14 -5.36 -24.72
C ALA A 13 48.78 -3.95 -24.20
N ARG A 14 49.60 -3.47 -23.27
CA ARG A 14 49.70 -2.07 -22.88
C ARG A 14 50.46 -1.29 -23.99
N THR A 15 49.82 -0.29 -24.61
CA THR A 15 50.53 0.76 -25.33
C THR A 15 49.86 2.12 -25.12
N GLY A 16 50.66 3.12 -24.82
CA GLY A 16 50.35 4.51 -25.08
C GLY A 16 50.29 5.43 -23.90
N ALA A 17 51.48 5.83 -23.39
CA ALA A 17 51.59 7.03 -22.56
C ALA A 17 51.35 8.25 -23.46
N THR A 18 50.39 9.08 -23.16
CA THR A 18 50.25 10.41 -23.72
C THR A 18 50.39 11.47 -22.65
N PHE A 19 51.36 12.34 -22.89
CA PHE A 19 51.79 13.49 -22.13
C PHE A 19 50.65 14.43 -21.70
N TRP A 20 50.62 14.77 -20.44
CA TRP A 20 49.86 15.90 -19.88
C TRP A 20 50.63 17.18 -20.14
N THR A 21 50.17 18.04 -21.01
CA THR A 21 50.59 19.46 -21.03
C THR A 21 49.75 20.24 -20.03
N ALA A 22 50.45 20.78 -19.05
CA ALA A 22 49.89 21.70 -18.09
C ALA A 22 49.63 23.07 -18.75
N SER A 23 48.66 23.74 -18.24
CA SER A 23 48.47 25.17 -18.15
C SER A 23 47.13 25.66 -18.66
N THR A 24 46.24 25.85 -17.73
CA THR A 24 45.45 27.09 -17.69
C THR A 24 44.95 27.32 -16.27
N ALA A 25 45.27 28.47 -15.68
CA ALA A 25 44.91 28.89 -14.35
C ALA A 25 43.39 28.91 -14.16
N PRO A 26 42.86 28.54 -12.96
CA PRO A 26 41.43 28.58 -12.74
C PRO A 26 40.94 30.03 -12.60
N ASP A 27 40.01 30.39 -13.45
CA ASP A 27 39.16 31.58 -13.35
C ASP A 27 38.41 31.56 -12.00
N ARG A 28 38.82 32.47 -11.08
CA ARG A 28 38.26 32.59 -9.71
C ARG A 28 36.89 33.28 -9.66
N GLY A 29 36.15 33.34 -10.74
CA GLY A 29 34.91 34.12 -10.83
C GLY A 29 33.60 33.33 -10.92
N ARG A 30 33.62 32.09 -11.31
CA ARG A 30 32.40 31.25 -11.40
C ARG A 30 32.28 30.32 -10.21
N ARG A 31 31.53 30.71 -9.19
CA ARG A 31 30.97 29.74 -8.27
C ARG A 31 30.17 28.75 -9.12
N ALA A 32 30.79 27.62 -9.44
CA ALA A 32 30.06 26.49 -9.99
C ALA A 32 28.91 26.20 -9.01
N ARG A 33 27.69 26.50 -9.41
CA ARG A 33 26.53 25.97 -8.71
C ARG A 33 26.70 24.45 -8.80
N LEU A 34 27.09 23.84 -7.67
CA LEU A 34 27.03 22.40 -7.56
C LEU A 34 25.64 22.02 -8.01
N PRO A 35 25.49 21.09 -8.99
CA PRO A 35 24.18 20.59 -9.31
C PRO A 35 23.59 20.09 -7.98
N LEU A 36 22.44 20.60 -7.60
CA LEU A 36 21.66 20.03 -6.53
C LEU A 36 21.58 18.53 -6.86
N VAL A 37 22.34 17.73 -6.12
CA VAL A 37 22.28 16.28 -6.25
C VAL A 37 20.91 15.92 -5.72
N SER A 38 19.92 15.98 -6.61
CA SER A 38 18.60 15.45 -6.33
C SER A 38 18.80 13.97 -5.99
N HIS A 39 18.26 13.56 -4.85
CA HIS A 39 18.23 12.16 -4.46
C HIS A 39 17.84 11.33 -5.69
N PRO A 40 18.47 10.16 -5.97
CA PRO A 40 18.20 9.37 -7.17
C PRO A 40 16.72 9.09 -7.44
N SER A 41 15.89 9.10 -6.39
CA SER A 41 14.42 8.99 -6.51
C SER A 41 13.72 10.32 -6.85
N LEU A 42 14.41 11.47 -6.79
CA LEU A 42 13.86 12.80 -7.07
C LEU A 42 14.09 13.16 -8.55
N GLY A 43 13.61 12.43 -9.45
CA GLY A 43 13.75 12.68 -10.90
C GLY A 43 13.32 11.50 -11.74
N LEU A 44 13.03 10.38 -11.08
CA LEU A 44 12.35 9.27 -11.74
C LEU A 44 10.86 9.62 -11.89
N PRO A 45 10.26 9.32 -13.04
CA PRO A 45 8.83 9.43 -13.19
C PRO A 45 8.14 8.58 -12.12
N PRO A 46 6.97 9.00 -11.62
CA PRO A 46 6.18 8.16 -10.72
C PRO A 46 6.04 6.76 -11.29
N ILE A 47 6.21 5.73 -10.43
CA ILE A 47 6.02 4.35 -10.86
C ILE A 47 4.57 4.21 -11.34
N ASP A 48 4.40 3.86 -12.60
CA ASP A 48 3.09 3.54 -13.14
C ASP A 48 2.63 2.18 -12.58
N ARG A 49 1.71 2.24 -11.62
CA ARG A 49 1.12 1.07 -10.99
C ARG A 49 -0.06 0.51 -11.76
N THR A 50 -0.48 1.18 -12.83
CA THR A 50 -1.73 0.87 -13.55
C THR A 50 -1.51 0.11 -14.84
N SER A 51 -0.32 0.17 -15.43
CA SER A 51 -0.02 -0.32 -16.78
C SER A 51 -0.24 -1.82 -17.00
N ALA A 52 -0.19 -2.63 -15.93
CA ALA A 52 -0.39 -4.09 -15.99
C ALA A 52 -1.75 -4.55 -15.42
N LEU A 53 -2.62 -3.61 -15.03
CA LEU A 53 -3.88 -3.94 -14.39
C LEU A 53 -5.05 -3.99 -15.39
N PRO A 54 -6.07 -4.84 -15.14
CA PRO A 54 -7.35 -4.75 -15.84
C PRO A 54 -7.98 -3.36 -15.71
N PRO A 55 -8.81 -2.90 -16.66
CA PRO A 55 -9.31 -1.53 -16.70
C PRO A 55 -10.01 -1.05 -15.43
N ALA A 56 -10.80 -1.90 -14.79
CA ALA A 56 -11.49 -1.58 -13.53
C ALA A 56 -10.47 -1.41 -12.38
N ALA A 57 -9.54 -2.35 -12.24
CA ALA A 57 -8.47 -2.29 -11.25
C ALA A 57 -7.58 -1.05 -11.44
N ALA A 58 -7.19 -0.75 -12.69
CA ALA A 58 -6.39 0.42 -13.04
C ALA A 58 -7.09 1.75 -12.65
N ARG A 59 -8.41 1.85 -12.86
CA ARG A 59 -9.19 3.03 -12.46
C ARG A 59 -9.23 3.21 -10.94
N VAL A 60 -9.42 2.13 -10.18
CA VAL A 60 -9.43 2.15 -8.72
C VAL A 60 -8.04 2.52 -8.19
N GLU A 61 -6.97 1.90 -8.72
CA GLU A 61 -5.59 2.19 -8.34
C GLU A 61 -5.21 3.65 -8.61
N ALA A 62 -5.53 4.19 -9.80
CA ALA A 62 -5.28 5.58 -10.15
C ALA A 62 -5.98 6.59 -9.21
N ALA A 63 -7.11 6.18 -8.59
CA ALA A 63 -7.90 7.01 -7.68
C ALA A 63 -7.68 6.65 -6.19
N ARG A 64 -6.78 5.73 -5.88
CA ARG A 64 -6.57 5.08 -4.59
C ARG A 64 -6.65 6.02 -3.38
N ASP A 65 -5.79 7.04 -3.34
CA ASP A 65 -5.69 7.93 -2.18
C ASP A 65 -6.93 8.84 -2.05
N ARG A 66 -7.51 9.27 -3.18
CA ARG A 66 -8.77 10.01 -3.22
C ARG A 66 -9.94 9.16 -2.72
N LEU A 67 -10.00 7.89 -3.13
CA LEU A 67 -11.03 6.95 -2.68
C LEU A 67 -10.91 6.65 -1.19
N ALA A 68 -9.68 6.47 -0.68
CA ALA A 68 -9.43 6.28 0.74
C ALA A 68 -9.87 7.50 1.58
N GLY A 69 -9.55 8.72 1.12
CA GLY A 69 -10.00 9.95 1.76
C GLY A 69 -11.53 10.06 1.76
N ARG A 70 -12.15 9.84 0.60
CA ARG A 70 -13.62 9.89 0.48
C ARG A 70 -14.32 8.82 1.31
N ALA A 71 -13.77 7.62 1.39
CA ALA A 71 -14.31 6.56 2.23
C ALA A 71 -14.25 6.93 3.72
N LEU A 72 -13.16 7.55 4.19
CA LEU A 72 -13.08 8.01 5.58
C LEU A 72 -14.09 9.13 5.87
N GLU A 73 -14.29 10.07 4.94
CA GLU A 73 -15.35 11.09 5.06
C GLU A 73 -16.73 10.46 5.19
N ILE A 74 -17.08 9.53 4.29
CA ILE A 74 -18.36 8.79 4.33
C ILE A 74 -18.51 8.02 5.65
N ALA A 75 -17.43 7.41 6.15
CA ALA A 75 -17.47 6.69 7.42
C ALA A 75 -17.77 7.61 8.61
N ILE A 76 -17.18 8.82 8.62
CA ILE A 76 -17.42 9.85 9.63
C ILE A 76 -18.86 10.38 9.54
N ASP A 77 -19.36 10.62 8.31
CA ASP A 77 -20.72 11.10 8.09
C ASP A 77 -21.77 10.06 8.56
N ARG A 78 -21.50 8.77 8.33
CA ARG A 78 -22.38 7.66 8.76
C ARG A 78 -22.32 7.41 10.26
N GLU A 79 -21.16 7.58 10.86
CA GLU A 79 -20.93 7.35 12.29
C GLU A 79 -20.03 8.46 12.87
N PRO A 80 -20.61 9.61 13.27
CA PRO A 80 -19.87 10.74 13.82
C PRO A 80 -19.04 10.39 15.07
N THR A 81 -19.50 9.40 15.87
CA THR A 81 -18.77 8.93 17.06
C THR A 81 -17.41 8.29 16.71
N LEU A 82 -17.12 8.02 15.43
CA LEU A 82 -15.81 7.56 15.00
C LEU A 82 -14.70 8.55 15.40
N ARG A 83 -14.96 9.87 15.30
CA ARG A 83 -14.02 10.93 15.73
C ARG A 83 -13.85 11.00 17.25
N GLU A 84 -14.87 10.62 18.00
CA GLU A 84 -14.80 10.60 19.47
C GLU A 84 -14.01 9.39 19.97
N ARG A 85 -14.06 8.28 19.20
CA ARG A 85 -13.37 7.04 19.54
C ARG A 85 -11.88 7.05 19.19
N HIS A 86 -11.49 7.87 18.23
CA HIS A 86 -10.13 7.91 17.70
C HIS A 86 -9.57 9.32 17.79
N ASP A 87 -8.37 9.46 18.36
CA ASP A 87 -7.61 10.69 18.33
C ASP A 87 -7.10 11.01 16.91
N GLU A 88 -6.52 12.18 16.74
CA GLU A 88 -6.02 12.63 15.43
C GLU A 88 -4.97 11.67 14.83
N TYR A 89 -4.11 11.11 15.66
CA TYR A 89 -3.10 10.15 15.19
C TYR A 89 -3.75 8.84 14.72
N ALA A 90 -4.73 8.32 15.47
CA ALA A 90 -5.50 7.14 15.08
C ALA A 90 -6.31 7.40 13.80
N MET A 91 -6.90 8.59 13.64
CA MET A 91 -7.61 8.97 12.41
C MET A 91 -6.69 9.00 11.19
N ARG A 92 -5.47 9.55 11.30
CA ARG A 92 -4.46 9.48 10.22
C ARG A 92 -4.06 8.04 9.89
N ARG A 93 -4.05 7.15 10.88
CA ARG A 93 -3.81 5.72 10.65
C ARG A 93 -5.00 5.05 9.97
N LEU A 94 -6.24 5.38 10.34
CA LEU A 94 -7.44 4.88 9.66
C LEU A 94 -7.47 5.30 8.19
N LEU A 95 -7.01 6.51 7.85
CA LEU A 95 -6.87 6.93 6.45
C LEU A 95 -5.90 6.02 5.69
N ARG A 96 -4.74 5.69 6.28
CA ARG A 96 -3.79 4.74 5.68
C ARG A 96 -4.36 3.34 5.59
N ASP A 97 -5.10 2.91 6.61
CA ASP A 97 -5.79 1.62 6.58
C ASP A 97 -6.85 1.57 5.48
N ALA A 98 -7.60 2.65 5.26
CA ALA A 98 -8.54 2.77 4.15
C ALA A 98 -7.82 2.62 2.79
N ALA A 99 -6.66 3.25 2.62
CA ALA A 99 -5.86 3.09 1.42
C ALA A 99 -5.39 1.63 1.21
N VAL A 100 -4.98 0.95 2.30
CA VAL A 100 -4.62 -0.48 2.24
C VAL A 100 -5.83 -1.35 1.88
N LEU A 101 -7.02 -1.05 2.39
CA LEU A 101 -8.24 -1.77 2.02
C LEU A 101 -8.59 -1.57 0.53
N VAL A 102 -8.40 -0.36 -0.01
CA VAL A 102 -8.53 -0.10 -1.46
C VAL A 102 -7.52 -0.94 -2.25
N ASP A 103 -6.24 -1.05 -1.79
CA ASP A 103 -5.24 -1.92 -2.42
C ASP A 103 -5.70 -3.39 -2.49
N ARG A 104 -6.45 -3.86 -1.47
CA ARG A 104 -6.99 -5.24 -1.49
C ARG A 104 -8.12 -5.42 -2.50
N VAL A 105 -8.95 -4.39 -2.68
CA VAL A 105 -9.95 -4.38 -3.75
C VAL A 105 -9.26 -4.39 -5.12
N VAL A 106 -8.23 -3.58 -5.33
CA VAL A 106 -7.44 -3.59 -6.58
C VAL A 106 -6.84 -4.97 -6.84
N ALA A 107 -6.25 -5.60 -5.82
CA ALA A 107 -5.67 -6.94 -5.95
C ALA A 107 -6.73 -8.00 -6.31
N ALA A 108 -7.92 -7.92 -5.72
CA ALA A 108 -9.04 -8.80 -6.05
C ALA A 108 -9.53 -8.60 -7.49
N LEU A 109 -9.69 -7.33 -7.91
CA LEU A 109 -10.05 -6.99 -9.30
C LEU A 109 -9.00 -7.48 -10.30
N ALA A 110 -7.71 -7.35 -9.96
CA ALA A 110 -6.62 -7.81 -10.82
C ALA A 110 -6.58 -9.34 -10.95
N ALA A 111 -6.92 -10.04 -9.86
CA ALA A 111 -7.00 -11.51 -9.85
C ALA A 111 -8.30 -12.05 -10.46
N GLY A 112 -9.35 -11.23 -10.57
CA GLY A 112 -10.71 -11.70 -10.90
C GLY A 112 -11.34 -12.58 -9.80
N ASP A 113 -10.81 -12.49 -8.56
CA ASP A 113 -11.14 -13.37 -7.44
C ASP A 113 -11.12 -12.54 -6.13
N PRO A 114 -12.13 -12.67 -5.23
CA PRO A 114 -12.13 -12.01 -3.93
C PRO A 114 -11.07 -12.55 -2.93
N GLU A 115 -10.39 -13.65 -3.23
CA GLU A 115 -9.46 -14.31 -2.30
C GLU A 115 -8.34 -13.40 -1.76
N PRO A 116 -7.69 -12.52 -2.53
CA PRO A 116 -6.70 -11.59 -1.99
C PRO A 116 -7.25 -10.65 -0.90
N ALA A 117 -8.52 -10.25 -1.04
CA ALA A 117 -9.21 -9.41 -0.06
C ALA A 117 -9.59 -10.23 1.19
N ARG A 118 -10.09 -11.46 1.00
CA ARG A 118 -10.43 -12.41 2.05
C ARG A 118 -9.19 -12.76 2.90
N ALA A 119 -8.11 -13.20 2.27
CA ALA A 119 -6.87 -13.56 2.95
C ALA A 119 -6.31 -12.41 3.79
N PHE A 120 -6.37 -11.18 3.28
CA PHE A 120 -5.98 -9.99 4.04
C PHE A 120 -6.85 -9.82 5.30
N ALA A 121 -8.18 -9.93 5.17
CA ALA A 121 -9.10 -9.76 6.28
C ALA A 121 -8.99 -10.89 7.33
N ASP A 122 -8.46 -12.04 6.96
CA ASP A 122 -8.14 -13.11 7.91
C ASP A 122 -6.84 -12.85 8.69
N ALA A 123 -5.82 -12.34 8.02
CA ALA A 123 -4.49 -12.18 8.61
C ALA A 123 -4.35 -10.95 9.53
N THR A 124 -5.14 -9.88 9.29
CA THR A 124 -4.90 -8.57 9.91
C THR A 124 -5.60 -8.29 11.25
N PRO A 125 -6.68 -8.95 11.67
CA PRO A 125 -7.40 -8.64 12.91
C PRO A 125 -6.53 -8.58 14.19
N PRO A 126 -5.51 -9.44 14.38
CA PRO A 126 -4.63 -9.32 15.55
C PRO A 126 -3.88 -7.98 15.60
N ALA A 127 -3.44 -7.45 14.44
CA ALA A 127 -2.75 -6.16 14.37
C ALA A 127 -3.69 -4.99 14.70
N TYR A 128 -4.94 -5.04 14.23
CA TYR A 128 -5.96 -4.03 14.55
C TYR A 128 -6.36 -4.06 16.03
N ARG A 129 -6.49 -5.25 16.63
CA ARG A 129 -6.77 -5.37 18.06
C ARG A 129 -5.66 -4.79 18.93
N ARG A 130 -4.39 -5.02 18.60
CA ARG A 130 -3.25 -4.39 19.30
C ARG A 130 -3.31 -2.87 19.25
N ARG A 131 -3.92 -2.30 18.22
CA ARG A 131 -4.12 -0.86 18.03
C ARG A 131 -5.43 -0.34 18.62
N ASN A 132 -6.23 -1.20 19.27
CA ASN A 132 -7.57 -0.90 19.77
C ASN A 132 -8.54 -0.40 18.68
N VAL A 133 -8.39 -0.88 17.45
CA VAL A 133 -9.34 -0.60 16.36
C VAL A 133 -10.42 -1.68 16.39
N PRO A 134 -11.69 -1.33 16.63
CA PRO A 134 -12.80 -2.27 16.59
C PRO A 134 -13.01 -2.84 15.18
N MET A 135 -13.43 -4.11 15.10
CA MET A 135 -13.77 -4.72 13.81
C MET A 135 -14.92 -3.99 13.11
N ASN A 136 -15.85 -3.43 13.87
CA ASN A 136 -16.95 -2.62 13.34
C ASN A 136 -16.46 -1.36 12.59
N ASP A 137 -15.38 -0.74 13.05
CA ASP A 137 -14.82 0.43 12.36
C ASP A 137 -14.21 0.02 11.01
N LEU A 138 -13.63 -1.19 10.91
CA LEU A 138 -13.14 -1.74 9.63
C LEU A 138 -14.28 -2.11 8.69
N ILE A 139 -15.37 -2.68 9.21
CA ILE A 139 -16.57 -2.97 8.44
C ILE A 139 -17.16 -1.67 7.89
N LEU A 140 -17.27 -0.63 8.72
CA LEU A 140 -17.74 0.69 8.32
C LEU A 140 -16.84 1.28 7.20
N LEU A 141 -15.52 1.15 7.32
CA LEU A 141 -14.59 1.59 6.26
C LEU A 141 -14.80 0.80 4.96
N CYS A 142 -14.97 -0.52 5.02
CA CYS A 142 -15.24 -1.35 3.85
C CYS A 142 -16.52 -0.93 3.12
N GLU A 143 -17.61 -0.70 3.87
CA GLU A 143 -18.87 -0.21 3.30
C GLU A 143 -18.75 1.20 2.72
N SER A 144 -17.93 2.05 3.32
CA SER A 144 -17.66 3.39 2.85
C SER A 144 -16.77 3.40 1.61
N ILE A 145 -15.81 2.46 1.49
CA ILE A 145 -15.01 2.23 0.29
C ILE A 145 -15.91 1.77 -0.86
N ARG A 146 -16.85 0.87 -0.61
CA ARG A 146 -17.87 0.46 -1.60
C ARG A 146 -18.61 1.67 -2.18
N ALA A 147 -19.10 2.53 -1.30
CA ALA A 147 -19.81 3.74 -1.72
C ALA A 147 -18.92 4.71 -2.50
N ALA A 148 -17.66 4.90 -2.07
CA ALA A 148 -16.70 5.77 -2.75
C ALA A 148 -16.34 5.23 -4.14
N ILE A 149 -16.11 3.92 -4.29
CA ILE A 149 -15.80 3.28 -5.57
C ILE A 149 -17.03 3.33 -6.49
N GLY A 150 -18.23 3.07 -5.99
CA GLY A 150 -19.48 3.09 -6.76
C GLY A 150 -19.80 4.43 -7.40
N ALA A 151 -19.26 5.53 -6.83
CA ALA A 151 -19.36 6.85 -7.46
C ALA A 151 -18.36 7.05 -8.63
N THR A 152 -17.43 6.12 -8.83
CA THR A 152 -16.31 6.27 -9.79
C THR A 152 -16.33 5.21 -10.89
N LEU A 153 -16.80 3.99 -10.60
CA LEU A 153 -16.87 2.88 -11.54
C LEU A 153 -18.25 2.75 -12.19
N ALA A 154 -18.27 2.13 -13.37
CA ALA A 154 -19.51 1.73 -14.01
C ALA A 154 -20.18 0.56 -13.24
N MET A 155 -21.50 0.49 -13.27
CA MET A 155 -22.26 -0.57 -12.60
C MET A 155 -21.83 -1.98 -13.01
N ALA A 156 -21.43 -2.17 -14.26
CA ALA A 156 -20.96 -3.47 -14.76
C ALA A 156 -19.70 -3.98 -14.03
N ASP A 157 -18.84 -3.07 -13.53
CA ASP A 157 -17.61 -3.41 -12.84
C ASP A 157 -17.81 -3.60 -11.32
N MET A 158 -18.99 -3.19 -10.79
CA MET A 158 -19.24 -3.21 -9.35
C MET A 158 -19.37 -4.62 -8.77
N GLY A 159 -19.82 -5.61 -9.55
CA GLY A 159 -20.00 -6.97 -9.05
C GLY A 159 -18.74 -7.59 -8.44
N GLN A 160 -17.57 -7.34 -9.04
CA GLN A 160 -16.28 -7.81 -8.49
C GLN A 160 -15.83 -7.00 -7.27
N VAL A 161 -16.11 -5.69 -7.27
CA VAL A 161 -15.85 -4.83 -6.09
C VAL A 161 -16.67 -5.30 -4.90
N ASP A 162 -17.96 -5.55 -5.13
CA ASP A 162 -18.88 -6.02 -4.09
C ASP A 162 -18.42 -7.37 -3.53
N ALA A 163 -18.05 -8.32 -4.39
CA ALA A 163 -17.54 -9.62 -3.95
C ALA A 163 -16.27 -9.49 -3.08
N ALA A 164 -15.33 -8.61 -3.46
CA ALA A 164 -14.12 -8.39 -2.68
C ALA A 164 -14.41 -7.74 -1.31
N ILE A 165 -15.29 -6.75 -1.28
CA ILE A 165 -15.67 -6.04 -0.06
C ILE A 165 -16.50 -6.94 0.86
N ASP A 166 -17.46 -7.71 0.32
CA ASP A 166 -18.26 -8.66 1.09
C ASP A 166 -17.38 -9.73 1.73
N ALA A 167 -16.38 -10.24 1.00
CA ALA A 167 -15.42 -11.19 1.53
C ALA A 167 -14.66 -10.62 2.74
N MET A 168 -14.20 -9.35 2.67
CA MET A 168 -13.55 -8.69 3.82
C MET A 168 -14.52 -8.50 5.00
N ILE A 169 -15.73 -7.99 4.73
CA ILE A 169 -16.74 -7.74 5.77
C ILE A 169 -17.12 -9.03 6.49
N GLU A 170 -17.32 -10.12 5.76
CA GLU A 170 -17.65 -11.43 6.32
C GLU A 170 -16.57 -11.89 7.30
N ARG A 171 -15.29 -11.77 6.92
CA ARG A 171 -14.15 -12.15 7.78
C ARG A 171 -14.01 -11.25 9.00
N PHE A 172 -14.16 -9.94 8.85
CA PHE A 172 -14.14 -9.02 9.99
C PHE A 172 -15.30 -9.27 10.96
N LYS A 173 -16.52 -9.56 10.44
CA LYS A 173 -17.67 -9.98 11.27
C LYS A 173 -17.38 -11.27 12.01
N TRP A 174 -16.78 -12.27 11.34
CA TRP A 174 -16.41 -13.53 11.97
C TRP A 174 -15.39 -13.33 13.09
N HIS A 175 -14.33 -12.56 12.85
CA HIS A 175 -13.33 -12.21 13.86
C HIS A 175 -13.92 -11.37 15.00
N GLY A 176 -14.85 -10.49 14.73
CA GLY A 176 -15.58 -9.72 15.74
C GLY A 176 -16.42 -10.62 16.66
N ARG A 177 -17.08 -11.66 16.10
CA ARG A 177 -17.87 -12.62 16.91
C ARG A 177 -16.99 -13.49 17.81
N ILE A 178 -15.89 -14.03 17.28
CA ILE A 178 -15.03 -14.96 18.04
C ILE A 178 -14.25 -14.24 19.13
N ALA A 179 -13.63 -13.11 18.80
CA ALA A 179 -12.77 -12.41 19.75
C ALA A 179 -13.49 -11.24 20.46
N GLY A 180 -14.72 -10.95 20.06
CA GLY A 180 -15.48 -9.79 20.50
C GLY A 180 -14.91 -8.46 20.00
N ASP A 181 -15.67 -7.41 20.16
CA ASP A 181 -15.19 -6.05 19.94
C ASP A 181 -14.16 -5.70 21.03
N ALA A 182 -13.02 -5.12 20.65
CA ALA A 182 -11.92 -4.77 21.55
C ALA A 182 -12.37 -3.88 22.74
N ARG A 183 -13.51 -3.19 22.60
CA ARG A 183 -14.07 -2.29 23.63
C ARG A 183 -15.03 -2.96 24.61
N ARG A 184 -15.61 -4.11 24.27
CA ARG A 184 -16.67 -4.76 25.10
C ARG A 184 -16.14 -5.79 26.06
N LYS A 185 -14.85 -6.11 26.09
CA LYS A 185 -14.31 -7.20 26.89
C LYS A 185 -13.69 -6.72 28.21
N SER A 186 -13.85 -7.56 29.24
CA SER A 186 -13.15 -7.40 30.51
C SER A 186 -11.63 -7.26 30.27
N ARG A 187 -10.97 -6.46 31.11
CA ARG A 187 -9.50 -6.25 31.06
C ARG A 187 -8.73 -7.58 31.04
N LEU A 188 -9.26 -8.61 31.63
CA LEU A 188 -8.65 -9.94 31.73
C LEU A 188 -8.68 -10.66 30.39
N LEU A 189 -9.78 -10.61 29.65
CA LEU A 189 -9.88 -11.19 28.31
C LEU A 189 -9.05 -10.41 27.29
N GLN A 190 -8.94 -9.08 27.45
CA GLN A 190 -8.05 -8.27 26.61
C GLN A 190 -6.56 -8.64 26.79
N ALA A 191 -6.14 -8.98 28.02
CA ALA A 191 -4.77 -9.40 28.30
C ALA A 191 -4.45 -10.76 27.64
N ILE A 192 -5.39 -11.71 27.67
CA ILE A 192 -5.23 -13.05 27.06
C ILE A 192 -5.15 -12.95 25.54
N TYR A 193 -5.96 -12.10 24.90
CA TYR A 193 -6.00 -11.98 23.43
C TYR A 193 -5.01 -10.97 22.85
N LYS A 194 -4.37 -10.12 23.64
CA LYS A 194 -3.28 -9.24 23.21
C LYS A 194 -1.94 -9.97 23.08
N GLY A 195 -1.82 -11.14 23.67
CA GLY A 195 -0.59 -11.94 23.68
C GLY A 195 -0.54 -13.08 22.67
N ALA A 196 -1.56 -13.25 21.81
CA ALA A 196 -1.59 -14.28 20.78
C ALA A 196 -1.35 -13.70 19.39
#